data_da49cee30685fbd202441e513cfe18e5
#
_entry.id   da49cee30685fbd202441e513cfe18e5
#
_cell.length_a   1.000
_cell.length_b   1.000
_cell.length_c   1.000
_cell.angle_alpha   90.00
_cell.angle_beta   90.00
_cell.angle_gamma   90.00
#
_symmetry.space_group_name_H-M   'P 1'
#
loop_
_entity.id
_entity.type
_entity.pdbx_description
1 polymer ?
#
loop_
_entity_poly.entity_id
_entity_poly.type
_entity_poly.pdbx_seq_one_letter_code
_entity_poly.pdbx_strand_id
1 'polypeptide(L)'
;MCIIAAKYFKGTGWVLAKNRDQDYISHISFKDEYNDKVGEILLMRDHDISYQEGMNHDGLVIISTSLTPRLLHETNKKDGDNIYKALHMEQKDAVNYLIEQKMTGFIFLATPDKLVVIEAAKEDQGEGEYKSIVSVIPKTKTVVRTNHGINLPWAGFQYGFADTQDMWRKSSESRKRIAEQVLKNANTPEEMLDALASRVADDLQMNCFRVENKPRQMRTIFQWALVPSQDIAIIRPIQSRMDLKITPHKLNIKVLDNEIIKKIYDGRIKHFSKINVYNHGSEYKTSIKESVKSFKDYMTKSS
;
A
#
# COMPACT_ATOMS: atom_id res chain seq x y z
N MET A 1 -0.29 0.72 9.31
CA MET A 1 -1.22 -0.42 9.07
C MET A 1 -1.87 -0.20 7.72
N CYS A 2 -1.82 -1.20 6.84
CA CYS A 2 -2.28 -1.03 5.46
C CYS A 2 -3.29 -2.11 5.10
N ILE A 3 -3.91 -1.97 3.93
CA ILE A 3 -4.62 -3.03 3.25
C ILE A 3 -4.01 -3.18 1.86
N ILE A 4 -3.72 -4.40 1.46
CA ILE A 4 -3.28 -4.77 0.11
C ILE A 4 -4.25 -5.76 -0.50
N ALA A 5 -4.52 -5.60 -1.78
CA ALA A 5 -5.41 -6.45 -2.53
C ALA A 5 -4.82 -6.78 -3.90
N ALA A 6 -5.17 -7.93 -4.43
CA ALA A 6 -4.86 -8.32 -5.80
C ALA A 6 -6.07 -8.95 -6.45
N LYS A 7 -6.33 -8.58 -7.70
CA LYS A 7 -7.40 -9.14 -8.54
C LYS A 7 -6.89 -9.35 -9.96
N TYR A 8 -7.28 -10.47 -10.55
CA TYR A 8 -6.98 -10.75 -11.94
C TYR A 8 -8.10 -10.25 -12.84
N PHE A 9 -7.77 -9.45 -13.84
CA PHE A 9 -8.71 -9.00 -14.87
C PHE A 9 -8.36 -9.66 -16.19
N LYS A 10 -9.37 -10.24 -16.84
CA LYS A 10 -9.18 -10.84 -18.16
C LYS A 10 -8.73 -9.77 -19.17
N GLY A 11 -7.62 -9.99 -19.83
CA GLY A 11 -7.03 -9.03 -20.79
C GLY A 11 -6.06 -8.01 -20.16
N THR A 12 -6.10 -7.82 -18.82
CA THR A 12 -5.19 -6.92 -18.12
C THR A 12 -4.17 -7.67 -17.25
N GLY A 13 -4.50 -8.91 -16.81
CA GLY A 13 -3.66 -9.64 -15.88
C GLY A 13 -3.89 -9.26 -14.41
N TRP A 14 -2.90 -9.52 -13.55
CA TRP A 14 -2.96 -9.16 -12.15
C TRP A 14 -2.84 -7.66 -11.96
N VAL A 15 -3.69 -7.12 -11.08
CA VAL A 15 -3.65 -5.75 -10.60
C VAL A 15 -3.51 -5.79 -9.09
N LEU A 16 -2.55 -5.04 -8.56
CA LEU A 16 -2.33 -4.90 -7.13
C LEU A 16 -2.79 -3.53 -6.67
N ALA A 17 -3.56 -3.48 -5.60
CA ALA A 17 -4.04 -2.23 -5.00
C ALA A 17 -3.69 -2.15 -3.52
N LYS A 18 -3.45 -0.94 -3.03
CA LYS A 18 -3.12 -0.68 -1.63
C LYS A 18 -3.75 0.60 -1.12
N ASN A 19 -4.31 0.52 0.09
CA ASN A 19 -4.50 1.68 0.97
C ASN A 19 -3.32 1.74 1.92
N ARG A 20 -2.55 2.82 1.86
CA ARG A 20 -1.47 3.05 2.82
C ARG A 20 -2.00 3.85 3.99
N ASP A 21 -1.96 3.23 5.17
CA ASP A 21 -2.45 3.85 6.40
C ASP A 21 -1.29 4.14 7.34
N GLN A 22 -1.25 5.37 7.85
CA GLN A 22 -0.27 5.85 8.83
C GLN A 22 -0.96 6.73 9.89
N ASP A 23 -0.32 6.92 11.03
CA ASP A 23 -0.76 7.81 12.11
C ASP A 23 -0.08 9.19 12.06
N TYR A 24 0.76 9.41 11.05
CA TYR A 24 1.47 10.65 10.75
C TYR A 24 1.27 11.05 9.28
N ILE A 25 1.65 12.28 8.94
CA ILE A 25 1.69 12.75 7.54
C ILE A 25 3.03 12.34 6.94
N SER A 26 2.97 11.35 6.06
CA SER A 26 4.15 10.88 5.35
C SER A 26 4.56 11.84 4.24
N HIS A 27 5.87 11.98 4.06
CA HIS A 27 6.45 12.52 2.84
C HIS A 27 6.70 11.38 1.87
N ILE A 28 5.87 11.30 0.83
CA ILE A 28 5.91 10.25 -0.19
C ILE A 28 6.48 10.83 -1.48
N SER A 29 7.44 10.15 -2.07
CA SER A 29 7.86 10.41 -3.46
C SER A 29 7.60 9.19 -4.33
N PHE A 30 7.30 9.47 -5.59
CA PHE A 30 7.33 8.49 -6.66
C PHE A 30 8.49 8.88 -7.57
N LYS A 31 9.34 7.93 -7.86
CA LYS A 31 10.54 8.12 -8.67
C LYS A 31 10.68 6.97 -9.63
N ASP A 32 11.02 7.29 -10.85
CA ASP A 32 11.53 6.33 -11.81
C ASP A 32 13.05 6.27 -11.70
N GLU A 33 13.58 5.08 -11.78
CA GLU A 33 15.01 4.80 -11.88
C GLU A 33 15.21 3.83 -13.05
N TYR A 34 16.31 3.99 -13.78
CA TYR A 34 16.67 3.07 -14.84
C TYR A 34 17.72 2.07 -14.36
N ASN A 35 17.54 0.81 -14.72
CA ASN A 35 18.47 -0.26 -14.45
C ASN A 35 18.70 -1.07 -15.74
N ASP A 36 19.97 -1.36 -16.07
CA ASP A 36 20.33 -2.06 -17.32
C ASP A 36 19.78 -3.48 -17.42
N LYS A 37 19.42 -4.11 -16.28
CA LYS A 37 18.90 -5.50 -16.26
C LYS A 37 17.40 -5.58 -16.43
N VAL A 38 16.66 -4.71 -15.73
CA VAL A 38 15.18 -4.78 -15.65
C VAL A 38 14.50 -3.54 -16.23
N GLY A 39 15.26 -2.67 -16.87
CA GLY A 39 14.77 -1.41 -17.44
C GLY A 39 14.38 -0.40 -16.38
N GLU A 40 13.28 0.30 -16.61
CA GLU A 40 12.76 1.33 -15.73
C GLU A 40 12.10 0.72 -14.48
N ILE A 41 12.33 1.33 -13.33
CA ILE A 41 11.72 0.94 -12.05
C ILE A 41 10.97 2.14 -11.48
N LEU A 42 9.67 1.99 -11.25
CA LEU A 42 8.86 2.95 -10.52
C LEU A 42 8.88 2.60 -9.03
N LEU A 43 9.42 3.48 -8.22
CA LEU A 43 9.49 3.36 -6.78
C LEU A 43 8.56 4.36 -6.09
N MET A 44 7.74 3.87 -5.19
CA MET A 44 7.15 4.65 -4.12
C MET A 44 8.11 4.62 -2.93
N ARG A 45 8.47 5.77 -2.41
CA ARG A 45 9.32 5.91 -1.23
C ARG A 45 8.63 6.75 -0.16
N ASP A 46 8.54 6.19 1.04
CA ASP A 46 8.17 6.91 2.25
C ASP A 46 9.45 7.38 2.94
N HIS A 47 9.70 8.70 2.90
CA HIS A 47 10.95 9.28 3.40
C HIS A 47 11.04 9.28 4.93
N ASP A 48 9.91 9.27 5.63
CA ASP A 48 9.88 9.34 7.09
C ASP A 48 10.32 8.02 7.73
N ILE A 49 10.08 6.90 7.07
CA ILE A 49 10.47 5.57 7.54
C ILE A 49 11.43 4.84 6.58
N SER A 50 11.86 5.51 5.52
CA SER A 50 12.76 4.95 4.47
C SER A 50 12.24 3.66 3.83
N TYR A 51 10.92 3.46 3.79
CA TYR A 51 10.29 2.28 3.20
C TYR A 51 10.04 2.50 1.70
N GLN A 52 10.22 1.44 0.91
CA GLN A 52 10.05 1.47 -0.53
C GLN A 52 9.22 0.28 -1.01
N GLU A 53 8.49 0.46 -2.10
CA GLU A 53 7.79 -0.59 -2.86
C GLU A 53 7.53 -0.08 -4.28
N GLY A 54 7.23 -0.97 -5.23
CA GLY A 54 7.11 -0.50 -6.60
C GLY A 54 6.89 -1.56 -7.67
N MET A 55 7.27 -1.18 -8.89
CA MET A 55 7.12 -1.99 -10.09
C MET A 55 8.31 -1.73 -11.02
N ASN A 56 8.82 -2.79 -11.68
CA ASN A 56 9.78 -2.66 -12.77
C ASN A 56 9.11 -2.80 -14.13
N HIS A 57 9.81 -2.40 -15.19
CA HIS A 57 9.30 -2.47 -16.56
C HIS A 57 9.15 -3.91 -17.09
N ASP A 58 9.84 -4.90 -16.51
CA ASP A 58 9.62 -6.32 -16.82
C ASP A 58 8.31 -6.86 -16.23
N GLY A 59 7.53 -5.99 -15.58
CA GLY A 59 6.21 -6.28 -15.04
C GLY A 59 6.24 -6.94 -13.67
N LEU A 60 7.35 -6.93 -12.92
CA LEU A 60 7.35 -7.36 -11.54
C LEU A 60 6.88 -6.21 -10.62
N VAL A 61 5.80 -6.47 -9.91
CA VAL A 61 5.29 -5.60 -8.83
C VAL A 61 5.57 -6.22 -7.48
N ILE A 62 6.06 -5.42 -6.53
CA ILE A 62 6.23 -5.83 -5.13
C ILE A 62 5.59 -4.79 -4.22
N ILE A 63 4.56 -5.20 -3.46
CA ILE A 63 3.95 -4.40 -2.40
C ILE A 63 3.80 -5.22 -1.13
N SER A 64 3.77 -4.57 0.03
CA SER A 64 3.63 -5.30 1.29
C SER A 64 2.72 -4.62 2.32
N THR A 65 2.37 -5.38 3.36
CA THR A 65 1.73 -4.86 4.58
C THR A 65 2.27 -5.61 5.81
N SER A 66 2.46 -4.87 6.89
CA SER A 66 3.06 -5.40 8.11
C SER A 66 2.17 -6.44 8.81
N LEU A 67 2.79 -7.49 9.31
CA LEU A 67 2.26 -8.45 10.28
C LEU A 67 2.88 -8.25 11.68
N THR A 68 3.65 -7.21 11.88
CA THR A 68 4.31 -6.95 13.17
C THR A 68 3.51 -5.90 13.94
N PRO A 69 3.10 -6.19 15.20
CA PRO A 69 2.37 -5.24 16.03
C PRO A 69 3.23 -4.05 16.46
N ARG A 70 4.55 -4.20 16.45
CA ARG A 70 5.51 -3.14 16.75
C ARG A 70 6.07 -2.55 15.46
N LEU A 71 5.82 -1.27 15.25
CA LEU A 71 6.46 -0.47 14.20
C LEU A 71 7.88 -0.10 14.65
N LEU A 72 8.85 -0.95 14.39
CA LEU A 72 10.25 -0.64 14.61
C LEU A 72 10.78 0.10 13.35
N HIS A 73 11.17 1.35 13.50
CA HIS A 73 11.68 2.18 12.41
C HIS A 73 12.84 1.55 11.63
N GLU A 74 13.74 0.85 12.31
CA GLU A 74 14.89 0.17 11.69
C GLU A 74 14.47 -0.98 10.75
N THR A 75 13.42 -1.71 11.08
CA THR A 75 12.90 -2.78 10.23
C THR A 75 12.37 -2.24 8.91
N ASN A 76 11.68 -1.10 8.92
CA ASN A 76 11.07 -0.52 7.73
C ASN A 76 12.10 -0.12 6.67
N LYS A 77 13.24 0.47 7.06
CA LYS A 77 14.31 0.82 6.13
C LYS A 77 14.89 -0.43 5.47
N LYS A 78 15.21 -1.44 6.27
CA LYS A 78 15.77 -2.71 5.78
C LYS A 78 14.81 -3.40 4.81
N ASP A 79 13.52 -3.42 5.14
CA ASP A 79 12.49 -4.03 4.30
C ASP A 79 12.32 -3.26 2.99
N GLY A 80 12.36 -1.93 3.02
CA GLY A 80 12.34 -1.09 1.83
C GLY A 80 13.55 -1.34 0.92
N ASP A 81 14.75 -1.42 1.48
CA ASP A 81 15.98 -1.72 0.73
C ASP A 81 15.94 -3.14 0.14
N ASN A 82 15.36 -4.11 0.84
CA ASN A 82 15.19 -5.47 0.34
C ASN A 82 14.18 -5.53 -0.82
N ILE A 83 13.05 -4.82 -0.73
CA ILE A 83 12.09 -4.73 -1.83
C ILE A 83 12.76 -4.06 -3.04
N TYR A 84 13.51 -2.98 -2.83
CA TYR A 84 14.24 -2.31 -3.91
C TYR A 84 15.18 -3.27 -4.64
N LYS A 85 15.99 -4.05 -3.90
CA LYS A 85 16.87 -5.07 -4.49
C LYS A 85 16.11 -6.17 -5.20
N ALA A 86 14.98 -6.62 -4.64
CA ALA A 86 14.13 -7.66 -5.24
C ALA A 86 13.48 -7.22 -6.56
N LEU A 87 13.19 -5.92 -6.73
CA LEU A 87 12.69 -5.36 -7.99
C LEU A 87 13.70 -5.42 -9.14
N HIS A 88 14.98 -5.74 -8.87
CA HIS A 88 16.01 -5.98 -9.89
C HIS A 88 16.18 -7.46 -10.26
N MET A 89 15.24 -8.32 -9.85
CA MET A 89 15.32 -9.77 -10.00
C MET A 89 14.10 -10.29 -10.75
N GLU A 90 14.19 -11.50 -11.29
CA GLU A 90 13.02 -12.25 -11.71
C GLU A 90 12.15 -12.62 -10.51
N GLN A 91 10.83 -12.80 -10.72
CA GLN A 91 9.88 -13.06 -9.63
C GLN A 91 10.31 -14.21 -8.71
N LYS A 92 10.82 -15.31 -9.27
CA LYS A 92 11.25 -16.48 -8.47
C LYS A 92 12.42 -16.15 -7.57
N ASP A 93 13.41 -15.44 -8.08
CA ASP A 93 14.61 -15.05 -7.33
C ASP A 93 14.27 -13.97 -6.30
N ALA A 94 13.39 -13.04 -6.64
CA ALA A 94 12.87 -12.06 -5.70
C ALA A 94 12.15 -12.73 -4.49
N VAL A 95 11.34 -13.76 -4.73
CA VAL A 95 10.68 -14.53 -3.65
C VAL A 95 11.73 -15.18 -2.74
N ASN A 96 12.71 -15.89 -3.30
CA ASN A 96 13.76 -16.57 -2.54
C ASN A 96 14.58 -15.54 -1.74
N TYR A 97 15.00 -14.47 -2.39
CA TYR A 97 15.77 -13.38 -1.76
C TYR A 97 15.03 -12.78 -0.56
N LEU A 98 13.75 -12.44 -0.69
CA LEU A 98 12.99 -11.82 0.40
C LEU A 98 12.81 -12.76 1.60
N ILE A 99 12.71 -14.08 1.36
CA ILE A 99 12.67 -15.11 2.42
C ILE A 99 14.03 -15.23 3.10
N GLU A 100 15.13 -15.28 2.34
CA GLU A 100 16.50 -15.33 2.87
C GLU A 100 16.83 -14.09 3.71
N GLN A 101 16.33 -12.92 3.30
CA GLN A 101 16.45 -11.70 4.09
C GLN A 101 15.54 -11.66 5.34
N LYS A 102 14.73 -12.70 5.55
CA LYS A 102 13.77 -12.84 6.67
C LYS A 102 12.81 -11.65 6.75
N MET A 103 12.37 -11.16 5.59
CA MET A 103 11.40 -10.08 5.53
C MET A 103 10.06 -10.55 6.10
N THR A 104 9.44 -9.74 6.97
CA THR A 104 8.17 -10.05 7.63
C THR A 104 7.01 -9.26 7.04
N GLY A 105 5.81 -9.82 7.09
CA GLY A 105 4.59 -9.21 6.58
C GLY A 105 3.86 -10.09 5.58
N PHE A 106 2.84 -9.52 4.96
CA PHE A 106 2.34 -10.02 3.68
C PHE A 106 3.06 -9.30 2.56
N ILE A 107 3.69 -10.05 1.67
CA ILE A 107 4.38 -9.51 0.52
C ILE A 107 3.73 -10.11 -0.73
N PHE A 108 3.22 -9.24 -1.60
CA PHE A 108 2.65 -9.62 -2.88
C PHE A 108 3.68 -9.35 -3.97
N LEU A 109 4.05 -10.40 -4.70
CA LEU A 109 4.88 -10.32 -5.89
C LEU A 109 4.01 -10.73 -7.08
N ALA A 110 3.73 -9.79 -7.98
CA ALA A 110 2.94 -10.08 -9.17
C ALA A 110 3.72 -9.78 -10.45
N THR A 111 3.50 -10.62 -11.43
CA THR A 111 3.69 -10.33 -12.85
C THR A 111 2.32 -10.28 -13.54
N PRO A 112 2.20 -9.91 -14.83
CA PRO A 112 0.91 -9.93 -15.50
C PRO A 112 0.14 -11.25 -15.34
N ASP A 113 0.86 -12.36 -15.29
CA ASP A 113 0.26 -13.71 -15.33
C ASP A 113 0.26 -14.46 -14.00
N LYS A 114 1.10 -14.08 -13.05
CA LYS A 114 1.33 -14.85 -11.83
C LYS A 114 1.36 -13.94 -10.59
N LEU A 115 0.62 -14.34 -9.57
CA LEU A 115 0.68 -13.74 -8.24
C LEU A 115 1.25 -14.73 -7.22
N VAL A 116 2.30 -14.32 -6.53
CA VAL A 116 2.86 -15.02 -5.37
C VAL A 116 2.61 -14.16 -4.13
N VAL A 117 2.15 -14.80 -3.07
CA VAL A 117 1.97 -14.19 -1.76
C VAL A 117 2.90 -14.87 -0.77
N ILE A 118 3.75 -14.09 -0.12
CA ILE A 118 4.53 -14.52 1.04
C ILE A 118 3.79 -14.01 2.28
N GLU A 119 3.51 -14.90 3.21
CA GLU A 119 3.08 -14.58 4.57
C GLU A 119 4.21 -14.98 5.50
N ALA A 120 4.84 -14.03 6.17
CA ALA A 120 6.00 -14.28 6.99
C ALA A 120 6.01 -13.45 8.26
N ALA A 121 6.41 -14.06 9.36
CA ALA A 121 6.53 -13.41 10.66
C ALA A 121 7.58 -14.11 11.53
N LYS A 122 8.03 -13.42 12.56
CA LYS A 122 8.76 -14.02 13.66
C LYS A 122 7.78 -14.31 14.80
N GLU A 123 7.94 -15.47 15.43
CA GLU A 123 7.22 -15.82 16.65
C GLU A 123 7.50 -14.82 17.77
N ASP A 124 6.81 -14.93 18.88
CA ASP A 124 7.01 -14.11 20.09
C ASP A 124 7.04 -12.59 19.83
N GLN A 125 6.06 -12.10 19.05
CA GLN A 125 5.92 -10.67 18.74
C GLN A 125 7.13 -10.06 17.98
N GLY A 126 7.94 -10.91 17.34
CA GLY A 126 9.07 -10.50 16.51
C GLY A 126 10.45 -10.89 17.04
N GLU A 127 10.51 -11.58 18.18
CA GLU A 127 11.77 -12.01 18.80
C GLU A 127 12.11 -13.49 18.55
N GLY A 128 11.12 -14.32 18.20
CA GLY A 128 11.27 -15.75 18.00
C GLY A 128 11.72 -16.19 16.60
N GLU A 129 11.47 -17.46 16.30
CA GLU A 129 11.86 -18.08 15.04
C GLU A 129 11.10 -17.44 13.85
N TYR A 130 11.82 -17.23 12.76
CA TYR A 130 11.23 -16.76 11.50
C TYR A 130 10.51 -17.90 10.78
N LYS A 131 9.25 -17.67 10.42
CA LYS A 131 8.45 -18.60 9.62
C LYS A 131 7.85 -17.89 8.41
N SER A 132 7.82 -18.58 7.28
CA SER A 132 7.24 -18.08 6.06
C SER A 132 6.43 -19.14 5.34
N ILE A 133 5.32 -18.71 4.72
CA ILE A 133 4.47 -19.53 3.88
C ILE A 133 4.34 -18.82 2.53
N VAL A 134 4.65 -19.53 1.46
CA VAL A 134 4.56 -19.04 0.07
C VAL A 134 3.37 -19.67 -0.61
N SER A 135 2.54 -18.87 -1.23
CA SER A 135 1.34 -19.33 -1.96
C SER A 135 1.29 -18.73 -3.36
N VAL A 136 1.11 -19.57 -4.36
CA VAL A 136 0.76 -19.14 -5.74
C VAL A 136 -0.76 -19.03 -5.81
N ILE A 137 -1.23 -17.89 -6.24
CA ILE A 137 -2.67 -17.58 -6.22
C ILE A 137 -3.31 -17.86 -7.58
N PRO A 138 -4.41 -18.62 -7.63
CA PRO A 138 -5.14 -18.87 -8.88
C PRO A 138 -5.82 -17.59 -9.39
N LYS A 139 -5.86 -17.41 -10.72
CA LYS A 139 -6.43 -16.23 -11.41
C LYS A 139 -7.91 -15.97 -11.09
N THR A 140 -8.63 -16.95 -10.59
CA THR A 140 -10.05 -16.83 -10.20
C THR A 140 -10.26 -16.22 -8.83
N LYS A 141 -9.18 -16.03 -8.03
CA LYS A 141 -9.28 -15.62 -6.63
C LYS A 141 -8.87 -14.16 -6.45
N THR A 142 -9.77 -13.32 -5.94
CA THR A 142 -9.39 -12.03 -5.35
C THR A 142 -8.73 -12.27 -4.00
N VAL A 143 -7.60 -11.63 -3.75
CA VAL A 143 -6.85 -11.77 -2.49
C VAL A 143 -6.75 -10.45 -1.78
N VAL A 144 -7.07 -10.46 -0.49
CA VAL A 144 -6.94 -9.29 0.40
C VAL A 144 -6.12 -9.69 1.61
N ARG A 145 -5.21 -8.81 2.01
CA ARG A 145 -4.42 -8.94 3.24
C ARG A 145 -4.40 -7.62 4.01
N THR A 146 -4.45 -7.75 5.31
CA THR A 146 -4.39 -6.66 6.27
C THR A 146 -3.28 -6.93 7.30
N ASN A 147 -3.50 -6.77 8.59
CA ASN A 147 -2.43 -6.81 9.59
C ASN A 147 -2.63 -7.95 10.62
N HIS A 148 -3.27 -9.04 10.22
CA HIS A 148 -3.41 -10.26 11.01
C HIS A 148 -3.07 -11.48 10.16
N GLY A 149 -2.41 -12.46 10.75
CA GLY A 149 -2.01 -13.69 10.07
C GLY A 149 -3.22 -14.52 9.61
N ILE A 150 -3.07 -15.16 8.45
CA ILE A 150 -4.07 -16.05 7.84
C ILE A 150 -3.62 -17.50 7.96
N ASN A 151 -2.42 -17.81 7.47
CA ASN A 151 -1.81 -19.13 7.56
C ASN A 151 -0.90 -19.23 8.79
N LEU A 152 -0.43 -18.10 9.31
CA LEU A 152 0.29 -17.96 10.57
C LEU A 152 -0.64 -17.24 11.58
N PRO A 153 -1.61 -17.94 12.20
CA PRO A 153 -2.69 -17.30 12.98
C PRO A 153 -2.19 -16.53 14.21
N TRP A 154 -1.00 -16.84 14.67
CA TRP A 154 -0.29 -16.16 15.74
C TRP A 154 0.42 -14.86 15.30
N ALA A 155 0.51 -14.59 14.00
CA ALA A 155 1.18 -13.40 13.48
C ALA A 155 0.26 -12.16 13.44
N GLY A 156 0.85 -11.00 13.62
CA GLY A 156 0.14 -9.72 13.57
C GLY A 156 -0.63 -9.41 14.85
N PHE A 157 -1.71 -8.64 14.72
CA PHE A 157 -2.57 -8.35 15.87
C PHE A 157 -3.31 -9.59 16.34
N GLN A 158 -3.38 -9.80 17.66
CA GLN A 158 -3.98 -10.96 18.29
C GLN A 158 -4.96 -10.57 19.38
N TYR A 159 -5.96 -11.44 19.61
CA TYR A 159 -6.88 -11.30 20.73
C TYR A 159 -6.24 -11.75 22.04
N GLY A 160 -6.66 -11.12 23.15
CA GLY A 160 -6.26 -11.49 24.50
C GLY A 160 -4.84 -11.06 24.90
N PHE A 161 -4.17 -10.27 24.07
CA PHE A 161 -2.82 -9.80 24.39
C PHE A 161 -2.82 -8.43 25.09
N ALA A 162 -3.66 -7.52 24.63
CA ALA A 162 -3.97 -6.24 25.23
C ALA A 162 -5.22 -5.64 24.54
N ASP A 163 -6.00 -4.82 25.24
CA ASP A 163 -7.22 -4.21 24.69
C ASP A 163 -7.01 -3.46 23.38
N THR A 164 -5.86 -2.80 23.25
CA THR A 164 -5.47 -2.10 22.02
C THR A 164 -5.22 -3.06 20.87
N GLN A 165 -4.65 -4.21 21.11
CA GLN A 165 -4.45 -5.23 20.08
C GLN A 165 -5.77 -5.88 19.65
N ASP A 166 -6.68 -6.12 20.59
CA ASP A 166 -8.02 -6.62 20.30
C ASP A 166 -8.78 -5.68 19.36
N MET A 167 -8.74 -4.38 19.62
CA MET A 167 -9.33 -3.37 18.74
C MET A 167 -8.70 -3.39 17.35
N TRP A 168 -7.38 -3.46 17.26
CA TRP A 168 -6.67 -3.49 15.99
C TRP A 168 -6.89 -4.82 15.24
N ARG A 169 -7.02 -5.94 15.94
CA ARG A 169 -7.39 -7.22 15.36
C ARG A 169 -8.78 -7.16 14.75
N LYS A 170 -9.78 -6.66 15.48
CA LYS A 170 -11.16 -6.45 14.99
C LYS A 170 -11.18 -5.55 13.75
N SER A 171 -10.44 -4.44 13.79
CA SER A 171 -10.31 -3.53 12.65
C SER A 171 -9.67 -4.25 11.44
N SER A 172 -8.61 -5.02 11.65
CA SER A 172 -7.91 -5.74 10.60
C SER A 172 -8.81 -6.78 9.91
N GLU A 173 -9.57 -7.55 10.69
CA GLU A 173 -10.52 -8.54 10.17
C GLU A 173 -11.70 -7.89 9.45
N SER A 174 -12.28 -6.82 10.02
CA SER A 174 -13.35 -6.07 9.38
C SER A 174 -12.94 -5.51 8.03
N ARG A 175 -11.78 -4.85 7.96
CA ARG A 175 -11.25 -4.28 6.71
C ARG A 175 -11.02 -5.36 5.65
N LYS A 176 -10.48 -6.52 6.03
CA LYS A 176 -10.31 -7.64 5.11
C LYS A 176 -11.65 -8.10 4.56
N ARG A 177 -12.63 -8.36 5.44
CA ARG A 177 -13.97 -8.83 5.06
C ARG A 177 -14.68 -7.81 4.14
N ILE A 178 -14.63 -6.52 4.48
CA ILE A 178 -15.23 -5.46 3.66
C ILE A 178 -14.57 -5.41 2.29
N ALA A 179 -13.24 -5.42 2.23
CA ALA A 179 -12.53 -5.38 0.96
C ALA A 179 -12.84 -6.59 0.07
N GLU A 180 -12.89 -7.79 0.63
CA GLU A 180 -13.28 -9.00 -0.10
C GLU A 180 -14.71 -8.90 -0.66
N GLN A 181 -15.59 -8.22 0.03
CA GLN A 181 -16.97 -7.99 -0.41
C GLN A 181 -17.04 -6.95 -1.54
N VAL A 182 -16.46 -5.76 -1.33
CA VAL A 182 -16.60 -4.65 -2.28
C VAL A 182 -15.81 -4.86 -3.57
N LEU A 183 -14.67 -5.56 -3.51
CA LEU A 183 -13.84 -5.85 -4.67
C LEU A 183 -14.45 -6.87 -5.64
N LYS A 184 -15.50 -7.62 -5.23
CA LYS A 184 -16.19 -8.55 -6.15
C LYS A 184 -16.70 -7.83 -7.39
N ASN A 185 -17.22 -6.62 -7.22
CA ASN A 185 -17.86 -5.84 -8.28
C ASN A 185 -16.91 -4.91 -9.05
N ALA A 186 -15.66 -4.79 -8.64
CA ALA A 186 -14.68 -3.96 -9.35
C ALA A 186 -14.27 -4.63 -10.66
N ASN A 187 -14.37 -3.93 -11.79
CA ASN A 187 -14.04 -4.42 -13.14
C ASN A 187 -12.83 -3.72 -13.75
N THR A 188 -12.36 -2.65 -13.12
CA THR A 188 -11.17 -1.90 -13.54
C THR A 188 -10.24 -1.64 -12.35
N PRO A 189 -8.97 -1.30 -12.60
CA PRO A 189 -8.05 -0.90 -11.53
C PRO A 189 -8.54 0.31 -10.73
N GLU A 190 -9.15 1.30 -11.39
CA GLU A 190 -9.74 2.47 -10.75
C GLU A 190 -10.90 2.09 -9.84
N GLU A 191 -11.79 1.21 -10.31
CA GLU A 191 -12.90 0.70 -9.50
C GLU A 191 -12.41 -0.10 -8.28
N MET A 192 -11.24 -0.74 -8.35
CA MET A 192 -10.63 -1.34 -7.15
C MET A 192 -10.32 -0.28 -6.08
N LEU A 193 -9.76 0.87 -6.48
CA LEU A 193 -9.46 1.96 -5.56
C LEU A 193 -10.74 2.59 -5.00
N ASP A 194 -11.76 2.77 -5.84
CA ASP A 194 -13.08 3.28 -5.42
C ASP A 194 -13.76 2.31 -4.44
N ALA A 195 -13.71 1.01 -4.73
CA ALA A 195 -14.23 -0.02 -3.85
C ALA A 195 -13.51 -0.02 -2.48
N LEU A 196 -12.18 0.09 -2.48
CA LEU A 196 -11.39 0.18 -1.24
C LEU A 196 -11.60 1.48 -0.47
N ALA A 197 -12.21 2.51 -1.08
CA ALA A 197 -12.62 3.75 -0.43
C ALA A 197 -14.06 3.71 0.09
N SER A 198 -14.84 2.66 -0.17
CA SER A 198 -16.24 2.54 0.23
C SER A 198 -16.42 2.62 1.73
N ARG A 199 -17.51 3.28 2.15
CA ARG A 199 -17.97 3.33 3.54
C ARG A 199 -19.07 2.27 3.71
N VAL A 200 -18.76 1.22 4.46
CA VAL A 200 -19.68 0.09 4.71
C VAL A 200 -19.99 -0.02 6.19
N ALA A 201 -19.01 0.20 7.07
CA ALA A 201 -19.20 0.16 8.51
C ALA A 201 -19.41 1.57 9.07
N ASP A 202 -20.24 1.70 10.12
CA ASP A 202 -20.47 2.96 10.82
C ASP A 202 -19.21 3.47 11.52
N ASP A 203 -18.47 2.56 12.16
CA ASP A 203 -17.17 2.88 12.72
C ASP A 203 -16.13 3.04 11.59
N LEU A 204 -15.59 4.23 11.46
CA LEU A 204 -14.63 4.58 10.40
C LEU A 204 -13.34 3.76 10.46
N GLN A 205 -12.92 3.32 11.66
CA GLN A 205 -11.72 2.50 11.82
C GLN A 205 -11.90 1.06 11.33
N MET A 206 -13.14 0.63 11.14
CA MET A 206 -13.48 -0.69 10.61
C MET A 206 -13.55 -0.73 9.07
N ASN A 207 -13.53 0.42 8.41
CA ASN A 207 -13.52 0.51 6.95
C ASN A 207 -12.12 0.36 6.36
N CYS A 208 -12.06 -0.01 5.08
CA CYS A 208 -10.80 -0.11 4.33
C CYS A 208 -10.11 1.24 4.19
N PHE A 209 -10.89 2.30 4.06
CA PHE A 209 -10.44 3.68 3.98
C PHE A 209 -10.73 4.38 5.29
N ARG A 210 -9.71 5.00 5.88
CA ARG A 210 -9.80 5.62 7.18
C ARG A 210 -9.65 7.14 7.07
N VAL A 211 -10.59 7.85 7.65
CA VAL A 211 -10.66 9.32 7.60
C VAL A 211 -10.69 9.90 9.01
N GLU A 212 -9.65 9.67 9.77
CA GLU A 212 -9.55 10.24 11.10
C GLU A 212 -8.80 11.56 11.08
N ASN A 213 -9.36 12.53 11.83
CA ASN A 213 -8.77 13.86 11.99
C ASN A 213 -8.11 14.03 13.37
N LYS A 214 -8.15 12.99 14.21
CA LYS A 214 -7.55 13.05 15.56
C LYS A 214 -6.06 12.71 15.48
N PRO A 215 -5.23 13.36 16.30
CA PRO A 215 -3.82 13.03 16.43
C PRO A 215 -3.61 11.56 16.77
N ARG A 216 -2.57 10.94 16.21
CA ARG A 216 -2.17 9.54 16.44
C ARG A 216 -3.22 8.47 16.07
N GLN A 217 -4.24 8.83 15.30
CA GLN A 217 -5.14 7.83 14.73
C GLN A 217 -4.70 7.45 13.32
N MET A 218 -4.88 6.16 13.00
CA MET A 218 -4.58 5.66 11.66
C MET A 218 -5.49 6.27 10.63
N ARG A 219 -4.92 6.75 9.54
CA ARG A 219 -5.61 7.34 8.40
C ARG A 219 -5.01 6.85 7.10
N THR A 220 -5.82 6.75 6.08
CA THR A 220 -5.34 6.46 4.73
C THR A 220 -4.69 7.71 4.16
N ILE A 221 -3.41 7.64 3.86
CA ILE A 221 -2.62 8.77 3.37
C ILE A 221 -2.58 8.83 1.85
N PHE A 222 -2.62 7.69 1.18
CA PHE A 222 -2.87 7.57 -0.26
C PHE A 222 -3.38 6.17 -0.61
N GLN A 223 -3.92 6.06 -1.84
CA GLN A 223 -4.23 4.80 -2.51
C GLN A 223 -3.40 4.69 -3.78
N TRP A 224 -3.03 3.49 -4.15
CA TRP A 224 -2.50 3.22 -5.47
C TRP A 224 -2.91 1.85 -6.00
N ALA A 225 -2.90 1.72 -7.33
CA ALA A 225 -3.02 0.45 -8.02
C ALA A 225 -1.89 0.34 -9.04
N LEU A 226 -1.30 -0.85 -9.13
CA LEU A 226 -0.20 -1.16 -10.04
C LEU A 226 -0.69 -2.18 -11.06
N VAL A 227 -0.48 -1.86 -12.34
CA VAL A 227 -0.94 -2.65 -13.49
C VAL A 227 0.28 -3.07 -14.32
N PRO A 228 0.95 -4.19 -13.94
CA PRO A 228 2.23 -4.58 -14.54
C PRO A 228 2.18 -4.81 -16.04
N SER A 229 1.07 -5.31 -16.59
CA SER A 229 0.91 -5.54 -18.04
C SER A 229 0.78 -4.28 -18.89
N GLN A 230 0.60 -3.14 -18.26
CA GLN A 230 0.39 -1.84 -18.93
C GLN A 230 1.43 -0.81 -18.54
N ASP A 231 2.36 -1.16 -17.66
CA ASP A 231 3.35 -0.25 -17.09
C ASP A 231 2.72 1.00 -16.45
N ILE A 232 1.57 0.81 -15.77
CA ILE A 232 0.80 1.91 -15.18
C ILE A 232 0.75 1.81 -13.66
N ALA A 233 1.03 2.92 -12.99
CA ALA A 233 0.65 3.16 -11.61
C ALA A 233 -0.49 4.19 -11.54
N ILE A 234 -1.58 3.82 -10.88
CA ILE A 234 -2.72 4.70 -10.63
C ILE A 234 -2.65 5.15 -9.18
N ILE A 235 -2.58 6.44 -8.93
CA ILE A 235 -2.36 7.01 -7.60
C ILE A 235 -3.50 7.95 -7.24
N ARG A 236 -4.03 7.81 -6.01
CA ARG A 236 -4.95 8.77 -5.42
C ARG A 236 -4.35 9.31 -4.12
N PRO A 237 -3.79 10.53 -4.13
CA PRO A 237 -3.27 11.18 -2.92
C PRO A 237 -4.43 11.60 -2.02
N ILE A 238 -4.30 11.37 -0.71
CA ILE A 238 -5.35 11.71 0.26
C ILE A 238 -4.81 12.70 1.30
N GLN A 239 -3.95 12.26 2.21
CA GLN A 239 -3.44 13.04 3.33
C GLN A 239 -1.92 12.85 3.48
N SER A 240 -1.17 13.10 2.41
CA SER A 240 0.29 12.97 2.40
C SER A 240 0.94 14.16 1.71
N ARG A 241 2.19 14.45 2.06
CA ARG A 241 3.08 15.25 1.21
C ARG A 241 3.54 14.32 0.11
N MET A 242 3.28 14.69 -1.14
CA MET A 242 3.58 13.82 -2.26
C MET A 242 4.38 14.57 -3.32
N ASP A 243 5.55 14.06 -3.64
CA ASP A 243 6.38 14.53 -4.73
C ASP A 243 6.39 13.48 -5.84
N LEU A 244 5.96 13.87 -7.02
CA LEU A 244 6.07 13.06 -8.23
C LEU A 244 7.20 13.62 -9.08
N LYS A 245 8.28 12.85 -9.20
CA LYS A 245 9.36 13.11 -10.13
C LYS A 245 9.46 11.92 -11.05
N ILE A 246 8.94 12.07 -12.26
CA ILE A 246 8.94 10.99 -13.25
C ILE A 246 9.46 11.57 -14.55
N THR A 247 10.50 10.96 -15.05
CA THR A 247 11.00 11.18 -16.40
C THR A 247 10.32 10.14 -17.29
N PRO A 248 9.41 10.52 -18.19
CA PRO A 248 8.60 9.55 -18.93
C PRO A 248 9.47 8.81 -19.94
N HIS A 249 9.80 7.57 -19.65
CA HIS A 249 10.33 6.67 -20.64
C HIS A 249 9.29 5.61 -21.02
N LYS A 250 8.85 4.76 -20.09
CA LYS A 250 7.91 3.67 -20.37
C LYS A 250 6.83 3.52 -19.30
N LEU A 251 7.18 3.72 -18.02
CA LEU A 251 6.23 3.63 -16.93
C LEU A 251 5.37 4.89 -16.84
N ASN A 252 4.07 4.72 -16.73
CA ASN A 252 3.10 5.81 -16.70
C ASN A 252 2.49 5.96 -15.31
N ILE A 253 2.24 7.20 -14.90
CA ILE A 253 1.45 7.48 -13.69
C ILE A 253 0.16 8.17 -14.07
N LYS A 254 -0.96 7.59 -13.62
CA LYS A 254 -2.28 8.19 -13.66
C LYS A 254 -2.66 8.67 -12.27
N VAL A 255 -2.90 9.96 -12.12
CA VAL A 255 -3.34 10.55 -10.86
C VAL A 255 -4.85 10.71 -10.88
N LEU A 256 -5.54 10.12 -9.88
CA LEU A 256 -6.97 10.27 -9.69
C LEU A 256 -7.27 11.47 -8.78
N ASP A 257 -8.38 12.15 -9.04
CA ASP A 257 -8.92 13.14 -8.13
C ASP A 257 -9.57 12.50 -6.88
N ASN A 258 -10.01 13.35 -5.97
CA ASN A 258 -10.61 12.94 -4.71
C ASN A 258 -12.12 13.20 -4.64
N GLU A 259 -12.79 13.49 -5.75
CA GLU A 259 -14.21 13.85 -5.76
C GLU A 259 -15.09 12.71 -5.24
N ILE A 260 -14.79 11.45 -5.60
CA ILE A 260 -15.50 10.29 -5.10
C ILE A 260 -15.35 10.16 -3.58
N ILE A 261 -14.15 10.42 -3.07
CA ILE A 261 -13.86 10.35 -1.63
C ILE A 261 -14.64 11.43 -0.87
N LYS A 262 -14.69 12.66 -1.38
CA LYS A 262 -15.47 13.75 -0.82
C LYS A 262 -16.95 13.40 -0.73
N LYS A 263 -17.52 12.81 -1.79
CA LYS A 263 -18.91 12.37 -1.84
C LYS A 263 -19.20 11.27 -0.81
N ILE A 264 -18.30 10.29 -0.67
CA ILE A 264 -18.47 9.16 0.27
C ILE A 264 -18.42 9.63 1.72
N TYR A 265 -17.54 10.59 2.04
CA TYR A 265 -17.22 10.96 3.42
C TYR A 265 -17.77 12.32 3.86
N ASP A 266 -18.67 12.95 3.08
CA ASP A 266 -19.45 14.15 3.45
C ASP A 266 -18.61 15.27 4.09
N GLY A 267 -17.46 15.60 3.48
CA GLY A 267 -16.57 16.64 3.98
C GLY A 267 -15.81 16.32 5.29
N ARG A 268 -15.90 15.10 5.83
CA ARG A 268 -15.10 14.68 6.98
C ARG A 268 -13.61 14.71 6.69
N ILE A 269 -13.23 14.51 5.44
CA ILE A 269 -11.87 14.75 4.98
C ILE A 269 -11.81 16.21 4.54
N LYS A 270 -11.37 17.09 5.42
CA LYS A 270 -11.30 18.54 5.15
C LYS A 270 -10.18 18.90 4.19
N HIS A 271 -9.15 18.09 4.07
CA HIS A 271 -7.92 18.43 3.36
C HIS A 271 -7.46 17.27 2.49
N PHE A 272 -7.87 17.30 1.23
CA PHE A 272 -7.32 16.43 0.20
C PHE A 272 -6.03 17.04 -0.35
N SER A 273 -5.08 16.17 -0.65
CA SER A 273 -3.87 16.58 -1.34
C SER A 273 -4.23 17.22 -2.69
N LYS A 274 -3.79 18.46 -2.91
CA LYS A 274 -3.81 19.06 -4.23
C LYS A 274 -2.52 18.68 -4.93
N ILE A 275 -2.65 18.03 -6.06
CA ILE A 275 -1.53 17.69 -6.91
C ILE A 275 -1.52 18.65 -8.08
N ASN A 276 -0.44 19.40 -8.22
CA ASN A 276 -0.15 20.12 -9.43
C ASN A 276 0.75 19.25 -10.29
N VAL A 277 0.17 18.64 -11.33
CA VAL A 277 0.92 17.85 -12.30
C VAL A 277 1.35 18.79 -13.41
N TYR A 278 2.64 19.06 -13.51
CA TYR A 278 3.21 19.80 -14.62
C TYR A 278 3.71 18.83 -15.69
N ASN A 279 3.02 18.80 -16.81
CA ASN A 279 3.41 18.03 -17.98
C ASN A 279 4.20 18.92 -18.93
N HIS A 280 5.50 18.97 -18.78
CA HIS A 280 6.39 19.60 -19.75
C HIS A 280 7.56 18.67 -20.06
N GLY A 281 7.32 17.81 -21.01
CA GLY A 281 8.32 17.23 -21.90
C GLY A 281 9.44 16.42 -21.27
N SER A 282 9.32 15.93 -20.06
CA SER A 282 10.19 14.95 -19.43
C SER A 282 10.12 14.82 -17.91
N GLU A 283 9.52 15.76 -17.18
CA GLU A 283 9.37 15.62 -15.72
C GLU A 283 7.95 15.93 -15.27
N TYR A 284 7.34 14.98 -14.56
CA TYR A 284 6.15 15.24 -13.75
C TYR A 284 6.62 15.63 -12.35
N LYS A 285 6.30 16.85 -11.94
CA LYS A 285 6.60 17.29 -10.57
C LYS A 285 5.30 17.65 -9.87
N THR A 286 5.04 17.00 -8.76
CA THR A 286 3.88 17.29 -7.93
C THR A 286 4.33 17.78 -6.56
N SER A 287 3.84 18.91 -6.13
CA SER A 287 4.12 19.47 -4.80
C SER A 287 2.83 19.78 -4.06
N ILE A 288 2.71 19.30 -2.85
CA ILE A 288 1.54 19.45 -1.97
C ILE A 288 1.87 20.40 -0.82
N LYS A 289 2.17 21.65 -1.11
CA LYS A 289 2.51 22.62 -0.05
C LYS A 289 1.32 23.01 0.84
N GLU A 290 0.11 23.08 0.30
CA GLU A 290 -1.07 23.60 1.01
C GLU A 290 -1.69 22.61 2.01
N SER A 291 -1.64 21.30 1.77
CA SER A 291 -2.18 20.31 2.70
C SER A 291 -1.38 20.21 4.00
N VAL A 292 -0.08 20.49 3.96
CA VAL A 292 0.79 20.49 5.14
C VAL A 292 0.51 21.70 6.04
N LYS A 293 0.25 22.87 5.44
CA LYS A 293 -0.06 24.08 6.22
C LYS A 293 -1.38 23.90 6.97
N SER A 294 -2.43 23.44 6.28
CA SER A 294 -3.74 23.27 6.88
C SER A 294 -3.80 22.16 7.95
N PHE A 295 -2.97 21.12 7.82
CA PHE A 295 -2.85 20.10 8.85
C PHE A 295 -2.06 20.59 10.07
N LYS A 296 -0.98 21.38 9.87
CA LYS A 296 -0.28 22.04 10.98
C LYS A 296 -1.22 22.99 11.73
N ASP A 297 -2.01 23.78 11.00
CA ASP A 297 -3.00 24.70 11.57
C ASP A 297 -4.11 23.95 12.33
N TYR A 298 -4.48 22.75 11.89
CA TYR A 298 -5.42 21.88 12.60
C TYR A 298 -4.81 21.29 13.87
N MET A 299 -3.56 20.81 13.82
CA MET A 299 -2.86 20.25 14.98
C MET A 299 -2.60 21.30 16.08
N THR A 300 -2.34 22.55 15.69
CA THR A 300 -2.14 23.66 16.64
C THR A 300 -3.44 24.20 17.25
N LYS A 301 -4.59 24.00 16.59
CA LYS A 301 -5.91 24.42 17.13
C LYS A 301 -6.60 23.33 17.97
N SER A 302 -6.05 22.13 18.02
CA SER A 302 -6.60 20.97 18.74
C SER A 302 -5.76 20.60 19.98
N SER A 303 -4.73 21.37 20.27
CA SER A 303 -3.95 21.39 21.51
C SER A 303 -4.43 22.53 22.42
#